data_fdce8edeee45aa036dbebd999d8395e2
#
_entry.id   fdce8edeee45aa036dbebd999d8395e2
#
_cell.length_a   1.000
_cell.length_b   1.000
_cell.length_c   1.000
_cell.angle_alpha   90.00
_cell.angle_beta   90.00
_cell.angle_gamma   90.00
#
_symmetry.space_group_name_H-M   'P 1'
#
loop_
_entity.id
_entity.type
_entity.pdbx_description
1 polymer ?
#
loop_
_entity_poly.entity_id
_entity_poly.type
_entity_poly.pdbx_seq_one_letter_code
_entity_poly.pdbx_strand_id
1 'polypeptide(L)'
;MVLNYIWIFFFAVAFIVALFRLVIGGDTEVFSAMMTSTFDMSKTGFEISLGLTGVLTLWMGIMKIGERGGAVQVMSGMINPFFRRLFPGLPQDSPAHGSIMMNLAANMLGLDNAATPMGLKAMQQMQEVNTRKDAASNAQIMFLVLNTCLLYTSPSPRDVEE
;
A
#
# COMPACT_ATOMS: atom_id res chain seq x y z
N MET A 1 -2.53 -16.32 7.74
CA MET A 1 -3.17 -16.86 8.96
C MET A 1 -2.93 -15.98 10.20
N VAL A 2 -1.72 -15.42 10.43
CA VAL A 2 -1.44 -14.57 11.61
C VAL A 2 -2.40 -13.37 11.71
N LEU A 3 -2.69 -12.70 10.60
CA LEU A 3 -3.60 -11.55 10.56
C LEU A 3 -5.00 -11.86 11.12
N ASN A 4 -5.53 -13.04 10.85
CA ASN A 4 -6.85 -13.44 11.35
C ASN A 4 -6.87 -13.55 12.88
N TYR A 5 -5.78 -14.08 13.48
CA TYR A 5 -5.67 -14.14 14.96
C TYR A 5 -5.58 -12.75 15.58
N ILE A 6 -4.90 -11.81 14.93
CA ILE A 6 -4.82 -10.41 15.38
C ILE A 6 -6.22 -9.77 15.38
N TRP A 7 -7.00 -9.96 14.30
CA TRP A 7 -8.37 -9.45 14.23
C TRP A 7 -9.29 -10.05 15.29
N ILE A 8 -9.24 -11.39 15.44
CA ILE A 8 -10.03 -12.08 16.49
C ILE A 8 -9.64 -11.56 17.87
N PHE A 9 -8.35 -11.36 18.13
CA PHE A 9 -7.87 -10.80 19.39
C PHE A 9 -8.46 -9.42 19.67
N PHE A 10 -8.44 -8.50 18.70
CA PHE A 10 -9.03 -7.17 18.89
C PHE A 10 -10.53 -7.22 19.19
N PHE A 11 -11.27 -8.04 18.47
CA PHE A 11 -12.71 -8.21 18.74
C PHE A 11 -12.97 -8.82 20.13
N ALA A 12 -12.19 -9.83 20.51
CA ALA A 12 -12.33 -10.46 21.84
C ALA A 12 -12.01 -9.47 22.96
N VAL A 13 -10.93 -8.70 22.84
CA VAL A 13 -10.56 -7.66 23.82
C VAL A 13 -11.65 -6.59 23.92
N ALA A 14 -12.16 -6.09 22.81
CA ALA A 14 -13.24 -5.10 22.80
C ALA A 14 -14.49 -5.61 23.53
N PHE A 15 -14.87 -6.86 23.27
CA PHE A 15 -16.02 -7.50 23.93
C PHE A 15 -15.82 -7.70 25.43
N ILE A 16 -14.64 -8.17 25.84
CA ILE A 16 -14.29 -8.34 27.27
C ILE A 16 -14.33 -7.00 28.00
N VAL A 17 -13.76 -5.95 27.41
CA VAL A 17 -13.78 -4.59 27.99
C VAL A 17 -15.21 -4.07 28.10
N ALA A 18 -16.06 -4.32 27.11
CA ALA A 18 -17.47 -3.94 27.16
C ALA A 18 -18.23 -4.65 28.28
N LEU A 19 -18.01 -5.96 28.44
CA LEU A 19 -18.57 -6.72 29.57
C LEU A 19 -18.10 -6.19 30.93
N PHE A 20 -16.82 -5.86 31.04
CA PHE A 20 -16.26 -5.31 32.27
C PHE A 20 -16.89 -3.95 32.61
N ARG A 21 -17.06 -3.07 31.63
CA ARG A 21 -17.75 -1.78 31.80
C ARG A 21 -19.22 -1.96 32.21
N LEU A 22 -19.92 -2.92 31.60
CA LEU A 22 -21.31 -3.20 31.96
C LEU A 22 -21.42 -3.68 33.41
N VAL A 23 -20.60 -4.68 33.78
CA VAL A 23 -20.74 -5.38 35.08
C VAL A 23 -20.21 -4.54 36.27
N ILE A 24 -19.08 -3.90 36.11
CA ILE A 24 -18.41 -3.13 37.17
C ILE A 24 -18.76 -1.65 37.12
N GLY A 25 -18.82 -1.09 35.90
CA GLY A 25 -19.14 0.33 35.67
C GLY A 25 -20.64 0.65 35.66
N GLY A 26 -21.51 -0.35 35.53
CA GLY A 26 -22.95 -0.14 35.35
C GLY A 26 -23.32 0.56 34.05
N ASP A 27 -22.43 0.58 33.09
CA ASP A 27 -22.61 1.26 31.80
C ASP A 27 -23.47 0.42 30.84
N THR A 28 -24.78 0.68 30.87
CA THR A 28 -25.76 -0.04 30.04
C THR A 28 -25.71 0.39 28.58
N GLU A 29 -25.09 1.54 28.24
CA GLU A 29 -25.02 2.09 26.88
C GLU A 29 -23.83 1.55 26.09
N VAL A 30 -22.91 0.82 26.72
CA VAL A 30 -21.66 0.36 26.08
C VAL A 30 -21.91 -0.47 24.82
N PHE A 31 -22.91 -1.35 24.84
CA PHE A 31 -23.23 -2.18 23.67
C PHE A 31 -23.91 -1.39 22.55
N SER A 32 -24.77 -0.43 22.91
CA SER A 32 -25.37 0.50 21.95
C SER A 32 -24.30 1.34 21.26
N ALA A 33 -23.35 1.87 22.04
CA ALA A 33 -22.21 2.62 21.52
C ALA A 33 -21.31 1.77 20.62
N MET A 34 -21.05 0.51 20.95
CA MET A 34 -20.30 -0.41 20.09
C MET A 34 -20.99 -0.65 18.75
N MET A 35 -22.31 -0.88 18.78
CA MET A 35 -23.10 -1.07 17.56
C MET A 35 -23.06 0.16 16.67
N THR A 36 -23.31 1.34 17.25
CA THR A 36 -23.25 2.63 16.52
C THR A 36 -21.85 2.83 15.91
N SER A 37 -20.80 2.65 16.70
CA SER A 37 -19.41 2.78 16.24
C SER A 37 -19.11 1.80 15.10
N THR A 38 -19.62 0.57 15.14
CA THR A 38 -19.44 -0.42 14.09
C THR A 38 -20.08 0.02 12.77
N PHE A 39 -21.30 0.58 12.82
CA PHE A 39 -21.96 1.11 11.63
C PHE A 39 -21.25 2.35 11.08
N ASP A 40 -20.82 3.26 11.94
CA ASP A 40 -20.08 4.46 11.52
C ASP A 40 -18.74 4.10 10.88
N MET A 41 -18.01 3.13 11.45
CA MET A 41 -16.76 2.65 10.87
C MET A 41 -16.98 1.91 9.55
N SER A 42 -18.09 1.17 9.42
CA SER A 42 -18.45 0.50 8.15
C SER A 42 -18.75 1.53 7.05
N LYS A 43 -19.47 2.60 7.39
CA LYS A 43 -19.72 3.71 6.47
C LYS A 43 -18.42 4.41 6.06
N THR A 44 -17.58 4.74 7.01
CA THR A 44 -16.25 5.34 6.78
C THR A 44 -15.39 4.44 5.88
N GLY A 45 -15.37 3.14 6.13
CA GLY A 45 -14.65 2.17 5.31
C GLY A 45 -15.15 2.14 3.86
N PHE A 46 -16.46 2.23 3.66
CA PHE A 46 -17.06 2.31 2.33
C PHE A 46 -16.67 3.61 1.61
N GLU A 47 -16.76 4.75 2.28
CA GLU A 47 -16.40 6.07 1.72
C GLU A 47 -14.93 6.13 1.31
N ILE A 48 -14.03 5.62 2.18
CA ILE A 48 -12.60 5.50 1.87
C ILE A 48 -12.37 4.59 0.66
N SER A 49 -13.04 3.44 0.60
CA SER A 49 -12.92 2.48 -0.51
C SER A 49 -13.36 3.08 -1.84
N LEU A 50 -14.44 3.85 -1.81
CA LEU A 50 -14.93 4.55 -3.00
C LEU A 50 -13.96 5.62 -3.48
N GLY A 51 -13.43 6.44 -2.54
CA GLY A 51 -12.42 7.46 -2.84
C GLY A 51 -11.14 6.85 -3.41
N LEU A 52 -10.62 5.79 -2.77
CA LEU A 52 -9.45 5.07 -3.25
C LEU A 52 -9.67 4.47 -4.65
N THR A 53 -10.84 3.89 -4.92
CA THR A 53 -11.16 3.34 -6.25
C THR A 53 -11.07 4.40 -7.33
N GLY A 54 -11.58 5.60 -7.08
CA GLY A 54 -11.47 6.73 -8.00
C GLY A 54 -10.03 7.14 -8.28
N VAL A 55 -9.26 7.33 -7.22
CA VAL A 55 -7.83 7.71 -7.31
C VAL A 55 -7.02 6.62 -8.02
N LEU A 56 -7.21 5.34 -7.63
CA LEU A 56 -6.53 4.20 -8.26
C LEU A 56 -6.83 4.13 -9.75
N THR A 57 -8.10 4.29 -10.15
CA THR A 57 -8.52 4.24 -11.55
C THR A 57 -7.89 5.35 -12.37
N LEU A 58 -7.88 6.58 -11.84
CA LEU A 58 -7.24 7.73 -12.48
C LEU A 58 -5.76 7.47 -12.74
N TRP A 59 -5.00 7.09 -11.69
CA TRP A 59 -3.56 6.86 -11.79
C TRP A 59 -3.21 5.67 -12.68
N MET A 60 -3.99 4.58 -12.61
CA MET A 60 -3.82 3.44 -13.51
C MET A 60 -4.06 3.82 -14.98
N GLY A 61 -5.04 4.71 -15.23
CA GLY A 61 -5.29 5.26 -16.57
C GLY A 61 -4.11 6.11 -17.08
N ILE A 62 -3.64 7.05 -16.27
CA ILE A 62 -2.48 7.91 -16.61
C ILE A 62 -1.23 7.05 -16.86
N MET A 63 -0.98 6.05 -16.00
CA MET A 63 0.15 5.14 -16.15
C MET A 63 0.06 4.35 -17.47
N LYS A 64 -1.15 3.89 -17.82
CA LYS A 64 -1.36 3.16 -19.10
C LYS A 64 -1.11 4.02 -20.33
N ILE A 65 -1.46 5.30 -20.27
CA ILE A 65 -1.13 6.27 -21.33
C ILE A 65 0.38 6.45 -21.42
N GLY A 66 1.07 6.62 -20.28
CA GLY A 66 2.53 6.74 -20.23
C GLY A 66 3.27 5.50 -20.76
N GLU A 67 2.79 4.29 -20.42
CA GLU A 67 3.32 3.02 -20.95
C GLU A 67 3.19 2.98 -22.48
N ARG A 68 2.02 3.30 -23.02
CA ARG A 68 1.75 3.30 -24.47
C ARG A 68 2.47 4.43 -25.20
N GLY A 69 2.67 5.57 -24.54
CA GLY A 69 3.40 6.72 -25.07
C GLY A 69 4.92 6.55 -25.08
N GLY A 70 5.45 5.43 -24.61
CA GLY A 70 6.90 5.16 -24.59
C GLY A 70 7.66 5.84 -23.44
N ALA A 71 6.99 6.52 -22.53
CA ALA A 71 7.64 7.20 -21.40
C ALA A 71 8.43 6.22 -20.51
N VAL A 72 7.90 5.01 -20.31
CA VAL A 72 8.56 3.95 -19.54
C VAL A 72 9.85 3.50 -20.21
N GLN A 73 9.88 3.39 -21.55
CA GLN A 73 11.05 2.98 -22.32
C GLN A 73 12.18 4.03 -22.23
N VAL A 74 11.83 5.29 -22.32
CA VAL A 74 12.80 6.40 -22.20
C VAL A 74 13.39 6.42 -20.79
N MET A 75 12.57 6.34 -19.76
CA MET A 75 13.02 6.31 -18.37
C MET A 75 13.85 5.05 -18.08
N SER A 76 13.45 3.89 -18.60
CA SER A 76 14.20 2.63 -18.43
C SER A 76 15.60 2.74 -19.01
N GLY A 77 15.77 3.38 -20.19
CA GLY A 77 17.09 3.59 -20.80
C GLY A 77 18.05 4.40 -19.91
N MET A 78 17.55 5.43 -19.25
CA MET A 78 18.35 6.29 -18.36
C MET A 78 18.73 5.62 -17.03
N ILE A 79 17.82 4.84 -16.45
CA ILE A 79 17.96 4.34 -15.09
C ILE A 79 18.38 2.86 -15.04
N ASN A 80 18.39 2.18 -16.19
CA ASN A 80 18.72 0.76 -16.32
C ASN A 80 20.04 0.34 -15.61
N PRO A 81 21.17 1.07 -15.72
CA PRO A 81 22.42 0.69 -15.04
C PRO A 81 22.28 0.70 -13.52
N PHE A 82 21.50 1.63 -12.95
CA PHE A 82 21.25 1.71 -11.53
C PHE A 82 20.28 0.60 -11.07
N PHE A 83 19.23 0.34 -11.85
CA PHE A 83 18.25 -0.72 -11.57
C PHE A 83 18.86 -2.12 -11.58
N ARG A 84 19.75 -2.40 -12.52
CA ARG A 84 20.47 -3.69 -12.60
C ARG A 84 21.26 -3.98 -11.32
N ARG A 85 21.76 -2.94 -10.67
CA ARG A 85 22.52 -3.08 -9.42
C ARG A 85 21.61 -3.27 -8.21
N LEU A 86 20.44 -2.65 -8.22
CA LEU A 86 19.46 -2.75 -7.13
C LEU A 86 18.61 -4.02 -7.21
N PHE A 87 18.26 -4.47 -8.42
CA PHE A 87 17.37 -5.61 -8.66
C PHE A 87 18.04 -6.68 -9.54
N PRO A 88 19.16 -7.28 -9.09
CA PRO A 88 19.92 -8.22 -9.93
C PRO A 88 19.14 -9.51 -10.25
N GLY A 89 18.13 -9.85 -9.46
CA GLY A 89 17.29 -11.04 -9.67
C GLY A 89 16.06 -10.81 -10.56
N LEU A 90 15.87 -9.60 -11.12
CA LEU A 90 14.71 -9.30 -11.95
C LEU A 90 15.12 -9.36 -13.45
N PRO A 91 14.40 -10.13 -14.31
CA PRO A 91 14.67 -10.19 -15.75
C PRO A 91 14.63 -8.78 -16.38
N GLN A 92 15.53 -8.51 -17.32
CA GLN A 92 15.67 -7.16 -17.91
C GLN A 92 14.43 -6.69 -18.66
N ASP A 93 13.70 -7.62 -19.26
CA ASP A 93 12.47 -7.35 -20.02
C ASP A 93 11.21 -7.40 -19.15
N SER A 94 11.37 -7.48 -17.81
CA SER A 94 10.24 -7.55 -16.90
C SER A 94 9.45 -6.23 -16.89
N PRO A 95 8.13 -6.27 -17.09
CA PRO A 95 7.28 -5.09 -16.99
C PRO A 95 7.29 -4.47 -15.57
N ALA A 96 7.76 -5.21 -14.57
CA ALA A 96 7.91 -4.73 -13.20
C ALA A 96 8.86 -3.52 -13.09
N HIS A 97 9.89 -3.42 -13.98
CA HIS A 97 10.79 -2.27 -13.98
C HIS A 97 10.05 -0.94 -14.12
N GLY A 98 9.12 -0.84 -15.07
CA GLY A 98 8.32 0.37 -15.29
C GLY A 98 7.47 0.71 -14.05
N SER A 99 6.81 -0.27 -13.47
CA SER A 99 5.95 -0.06 -12.30
C SER A 99 6.75 0.31 -11.04
N ILE A 100 7.92 -0.30 -10.84
CA ILE A 100 8.85 0.05 -9.74
C ILE A 100 9.33 1.50 -9.91
N MET A 101 9.77 1.87 -11.11
CA MET A 101 10.26 3.23 -11.39
C MET A 101 9.18 4.29 -11.16
N MET A 102 7.97 4.04 -11.64
CA MET A 102 6.84 4.96 -11.45
C MET A 102 6.46 5.09 -9.98
N ASN A 103 6.50 3.99 -9.21
CA ASN A 103 6.27 4.03 -7.78
C ASN A 103 7.35 4.86 -7.06
N LEU A 104 8.64 4.63 -7.35
CA LEU A 104 9.72 5.39 -6.74
C LEU A 104 9.64 6.88 -7.11
N ALA A 105 9.36 7.20 -8.37
CA ALA A 105 9.18 8.58 -8.81
C ALA A 105 8.00 9.26 -8.10
N ALA A 106 6.87 8.57 -7.97
CA ALA A 106 5.71 9.09 -7.26
C ALA A 106 6.02 9.37 -5.78
N ASN A 107 6.73 8.47 -5.10
CA ASN A 107 7.17 8.67 -3.71
C ASN A 107 8.13 9.85 -3.58
N MET A 108 9.10 10.00 -4.51
CA MET A 108 10.05 11.13 -4.51
C MET A 108 9.35 12.48 -4.73
N LEU A 109 8.23 12.48 -5.44
CA LEU A 109 7.41 13.67 -5.69
C LEU A 109 6.37 13.93 -4.59
N GLY A 110 6.32 13.10 -3.54
CA GLY A 110 5.33 13.21 -2.47
C GLY A 110 3.90 12.86 -2.92
N LEU A 111 3.75 12.06 -3.98
CA LEU A 111 2.47 11.66 -4.53
C LEU A 111 2.04 10.28 -3.98
N ASP A 112 1.83 10.17 -2.67
CA ASP A 112 1.56 8.93 -1.95
C ASP A 112 0.36 8.15 -2.52
N ASN A 113 -0.71 8.87 -2.87
CA ASN A 113 -1.91 8.30 -3.48
C ASN A 113 -1.63 7.68 -4.86
N ALA A 114 -0.64 8.20 -5.61
CA ALA A 114 -0.21 7.65 -6.88
C ALA A 114 0.77 6.48 -6.71
N ALA A 115 1.64 6.54 -5.70
CA ALA A 115 2.64 5.53 -5.42
C ALA A 115 2.01 4.18 -5.07
N THR A 116 0.92 4.16 -4.29
CA THR A 116 0.26 2.94 -3.82
C THR A 116 -0.17 1.99 -4.95
N PRO A 117 -0.97 2.41 -5.96
CA PRO A 117 -1.37 1.51 -7.05
C PRO A 117 -0.19 1.03 -7.89
N MET A 118 0.82 1.87 -8.07
CA MET A 118 2.03 1.51 -8.81
C MET A 118 2.85 0.48 -8.04
N GLY A 119 2.94 0.61 -6.72
CA GLY A 119 3.59 -0.33 -5.84
C GLY A 119 2.90 -1.70 -5.84
N LEU A 120 1.58 -1.75 -5.76
CA LEU A 120 0.80 -2.99 -5.83
C LEU A 120 1.01 -3.69 -7.18
N LYS A 121 0.98 -2.94 -8.28
CA LYS A 121 1.24 -3.48 -9.63
C LYS A 121 2.68 -4.02 -9.74
N ALA A 122 3.66 -3.29 -9.22
CA ALA A 122 5.06 -3.74 -9.21
C ALA A 122 5.23 -5.05 -8.44
N MET A 123 4.63 -5.16 -7.26
CA MET A 123 4.65 -6.38 -6.44
C MET A 123 3.99 -7.55 -7.14
N GLN A 124 2.85 -7.35 -7.80
CA GLN A 124 2.18 -8.38 -8.58
C GLN A 124 3.07 -8.89 -9.73
N GLN A 125 3.65 -7.97 -10.51
CA GLN A 125 4.52 -8.31 -11.63
C GLN A 125 5.81 -9.00 -11.17
N MET A 126 6.38 -8.61 -10.03
CA MET A 126 7.51 -9.32 -9.43
C MET A 126 7.11 -10.71 -8.95
N GLN A 127 5.89 -10.90 -8.45
CA GLN A 127 5.38 -12.20 -8.03
C GLN A 127 5.17 -13.17 -9.21
N GLU A 128 4.83 -12.66 -10.38
CA GLU A 128 4.70 -13.48 -11.60
C GLU A 128 6.02 -14.13 -12.00
N VAL A 129 7.15 -13.41 -11.83
CA VAL A 129 8.50 -13.93 -12.13
C VAL A 129 9.18 -14.59 -10.94
N ASN A 130 8.58 -14.56 -9.77
CA ASN A 130 9.10 -15.21 -8.58
C ASN A 130 8.98 -16.74 -8.69
N THR A 131 10.08 -17.44 -8.55
CA THR A 131 10.13 -18.91 -8.58
C THR A 131 9.52 -19.56 -7.34
N ARG A 132 9.58 -18.86 -6.20
CA ARG A 132 9.01 -19.32 -4.92
C ARG A 132 7.75 -18.53 -4.59
N LYS A 133 6.59 -19.11 -4.88
CA LYS A 133 5.30 -18.43 -4.68
C LYS A 133 4.90 -18.24 -3.21
N ASP A 134 5.51 -18.99 -2.33
CA ASP A 134 5.29 -19.02 -0.88
C ASP A 134 6.20 -18.05 -0.09
N ALA A 135 7.22 -17.48 -0.76
CA ALA A 135 8.19 -16.58 -0.13
C ALA A 135 8.47 -15.36 -1.02
N ALA A 136 8.73 -14.22 -0.38
CA ALA A 136 9.13 -13.02 -1.09
C ALA A 136 10.51 -13.19 -1.72
N SER A 137 10.67 -12.75 -2.97
CA SER A 137 11.96 -12.69 -3.64
C SER A 137 12.83 -11.53 -3.11
N ASN A 138 14.14 -11.61 -3.32
CA ASN A 138 15.04 -10.51 -2.96
C ASN A 138 14.66 -9.17 -3.62
N ALA A 139 14.13 -9.21 -4.84
CA ALA A 139 13.63 -8.02 -5.52
C ALA A 139 12.42 -7.41 -4.81
N GLN A 140 11.48 -8.23 -4.37
CA GLN A 140 10.32 -7.77 -3.60
C GLN A 140 10.74 -7.18 -2.24
N ILE A 141 11.68 -7.83 -1.54
CA ILE A 141 12.21 -7.33 -0.27
C ILE A 141 12.92 -5.98 -0.48
N MET A 142 13.78 -5.88 -1.48
CA MET A 142 14.49 -4.64 -1.81
C MET A 142 13.51 -3.51 -2.14
N PHE A 143 12.46 -3.80 -2.89
CA PHE A 143 11.42 -2.83 -3.22
C PHE A 143 10.68 -2.32 -1.99
N LEU A 144 10.33 -3.20 -1.05
CA LEU A 144 9.70 -2.81 0.21
C LEU A 144 10.64 -1.93 1.08
N VAL A 145 11.91 -2.30 1.15
CA VAL A 145 12.92 -1.50 1.90
C VAL A 145 13.05 -0.10 1.30
N LEU A 146 13.15 0.01 -0.03
CA LEU A 146 13.23 1.31 -0.71
C LEU A 146 11.98 2.17 -0.47
N ASN A 147 10.78 1.59 -0.56
CA ASN A 147 9.55 2.33 -0.27
C ASN A 147 9.50 2.80 1.19
N THR A 148 9.91 1.96 2.14
CA THR A 148 9.98 2.35 3.55
C THR A 148 10.96 3.51 3.76
N CYS A 149 12.16 3.45 3.17
CA CYS A 149 13.13 4.53 3.26
C CYS A 149 12.60 5.83 2.64
N LEU A 150 11.97 5.77 1.47
CA LEU A 150 11.43 6.94 0.78
C LEU A 150 10.26 7.58 1.55
N LEU A 151 9.41 6.77 2.17
CA LEU A 151 8.30 7.25 2.99
C LEU A 151 8.78 8.12 4.17
N TYR A 152 9.94 7.77 4.76
CA TYR A 152 10.53 8.54 5.88
C TYR A 152 11.35 9.74 5.42
N THR A 153 11.79 9.78 4.17
CA THR A 153 12.66 10.85 3.65
C THR A 153 11.95 11.85 2.75
N SER A 154 10.74 11.53 2.28
CA SER A 154 9.93 12.49 1.52
C SER A 154 9.31 13.51 2.49
N PRO A 155 9.37 14.82 2.18
CA PRO A 155 8.73 15.84 3.00
C PRO A 155 7.22 15.58 3.01
N SER A 156 6.66 15.40 4.21
CA SER A 156 5.22 15.33 4.40
C SER A 156 4.61 16.69 4.04
N PRO A 157 3.38 16.74 3.48
CA PRO A 157 2.66 18.01 3.35
C PRO A 157 2.53 18.78 4.65
N ARG A 158 2.62 18.12 5.81
CA ARG A 158 2.61 18.73 7.14
C ARG A 158 3.93 19.42 7.49
N ASP A 159 5.05 18.97 6.91
CA ASP A 159 6.38 19.55 7.18
C ASP A 159 6.62 20.83 6.36
N VAL A 160 5.72 21.20 5.47
CA VAL A 160 5.80 22.39 4.61
C VAL A 160 4.96 23.56 5.19
N GLU A 161 4.11 23.30 6.20
CA GLU A 161 3.24 24.29 6.82
C GLU A 161 3.82 24.90 8.13
N GLU A 162 5.02 24.47 8.55
CA GLU A 162 5.81 25.08 9.64
C GLU A 162 6.96 25.95 9.07
#